data_7e9d4d863633b5a3fcdd95a9da315d65
#
_entry.id   7e9d4d863633b5a3fcdd95a9da315d65
#
_cell.length_a   1.000
_cell.length_b   1.000
_cell.length_c   1.000
_cell.angle_alpha   90.00
_cell.angle_beta   90.00
_cell.angle_gamma   90.00
#
_symmetry.space_group_name_H-M   'P 1'
#
loop_
_entity.id
_entity.type
_entity.pdbx_description
1 polymer ?
#
loop_
_entity_poly.entity_id
_entity_poly.type
_entity_poly.pdbx_seq_one_letter_code
_entity_poly.pdbx_strand_id
1 'polypeptide(L)'
;MKSLKIFSVVMLLALALVSCGEKNGPTGGKKGELSGEWVLTSWNDATPEFKVYIDFNSDGTFEMYQQVWSFDYELFTGKYVITGDVMTGTYADGSNWACGYRINVVDGQLTMYSQEDQSVTSLYEKCTIPEEIKAEASTTRAMEVVPFL
;
A
#
# COMPACT_ATOMS: atom_id res chain seq x y z
N MET A 1 42.07 16.60 -67.33
CA MET A 1 42.45 15.28 -66.85
C MET A 1 42.91 15.41 -65.40
N LYS A 2 42.09 15.14 -64.46
CA LYS A 2 42.44 14.80 -63.07
C LYS A 2 41.16 14.48 -62.34
N SER A 3 40.93 13.19 -62.06
CA SER A 3 39.80 12.65 -61.36
C SER A 3 39.82 13.12 -59.90
N LEU A 4 38.81 13.83 -59.48
CA LEU A 4 38.59 14.20 -58.09
C LEU A 4 37.74 13.09 -57.44
N LYS A 5 38.35 12.27 -56.63
CA LYS A 5 37.68 11.25 -55.85
C LYS A 5 37.01 11.96 -54.65
N ILE A 6 35.72 12.03 -54.70
CA ILE A 6 34.93 12.52 -53.58
C ILE A 6 34.77 11.38 -52.57
N PHE A 7 35.51 11.48 -51.46
CA PHE A 7 35.28 10.60 -50.31
C PHE A 7 33.99 11.02 -49.62
N SER A 8 32.95 10.20 -49.78
CA SER A 8 31.74 10.33 -49.05
C SER A 8 31.97 9.82 -47.62
N VAL A 9 32.13 10.75 -46.68
CA VAL A 9 32.17 10.42 -45.25
C VAL A 9 30.71 10.25 -44.81
N VAL A 10 30.29 9.01 -44.69
CA VAL A 10 29.04 8.67 -44.02
C VAL A 10 29.24 8.89 -42.55
N MET A 11 28.75 10.03 -42.09
CA MET A 11 28.67 10.38 -40.68
C MET A 11 27.51 9.60 -40.05
N LEU A 12 27.83 8.51 -39.38
CA LEU A 12 26.91 7.71 -38.63
C LEU A 12 26.49 8.53 -37.39
N LEU A 13 25.34 9.20 -37.47
CA LEU A 13 24.73 9.90 -36.36
C LEU A 13 24.17 8.88 -35.38
N ALA A 14 24.96 8.51 -34.38
CA ALA A 14 24.46 7.74 -33.24
C ALA A 14 23.46 8.61 -32.49
N LEU A 15 22.18 8.37 -32.70
CA LEU A 15 21.11 8.86 -31.87
C LEU A 15 21.25 8.20 -30.48
N ALA A 16 21.93 8.89 -29.57
CA ALA A 16 21.85 8.61 -28.17
C ALA A 16 20.41 8.90 -27.77
N LEU A 17 19.64 7.84 -27.60
CA LEU A 17 18.37 7.92 -26.88
C LEU A 17 18.70 8.28 -25.43
N VAL A 18 18.67 9.56 -25.16
CA VAL A 18 18.59 10.05 -23.78
C VAL A 18 17.23 9.58 -23.29
N SER A 19 17.23 8.42 -22.64
CA SER A 19 16.13 8.03 -21.76
C SER A 19 16.03 9.13 -20.72
N CYS A 20 15.06 10.02 -20.89
CA CYS A 20 14.64 10.92 -19.82
C CYS A 20 14.26 10.03 -18.66
N GLY A 21 15.07 10.06 -17.59
CA GLY A 21 14.72 9.46 -16.33
C GLY A 21 13.34 9.98 -15.93
N GLU A 22 12.36 9.10 -15.93
CA GLU A 22 11.08 9.37 -15.32
C GLU A 22 11.37 9.79 -13.90
N LYS A 23 10.99 11.03 -13.60
CA LYS A 23 10.87 11.46 -12.21
C LYS A 23 9.90 10.49 -11.59
N ASN A 24 10.39 9.64 -10.69
CA ASN A 24 9.58 8.79 -9.86
C ASN A 24 8.62 9.69 -9.06
N GLY A 25 7.45 9.96 -9.62
CA GLY A 25 6.29 10.28 -8.85
C GLY A 25 5.98 9.05 -7.97
N PRO A 26 5.22 9.19 -6.86
CA PRO A 26 4.90 8.05 -6.01
C PRO A 26 4.31 6.96 -6.89
N THR A 27 5.06 5.89 -7.08
CA THR A 27 4.64 4.72 -7.84
C THR A 27 3.57 4.06 -7.00
N GLY A 28 2.32 4.15 -7.43
CA GLY A 28 1.21 3.48 -6.78
C GLY A 28 1.58 2.03 -6.55
N GLY A 29 1.52 1.58 -5.29
CA GLY A 29 1.92 0.24 -4.90
C GLY A 29 1.20 -0.79 -5.73
N LYS A 30 1.96 -1.66 -6.39
CA LYS A 30 1.39 -2.78 -7.12
C LYS A 30 0.78 -3.75 -6.10
N LYS A 31 -0.36 -4.35 -6.44
CA LYS A 31 -1.06 -5.31 -5.58
C LYS A 31 -0.13 -6.43 -5.05
N GLY A 32 0.85 -6.89 -5.85
CA GLY A 32 1.83 -7.89 -5.43
C GLY A 32 2.82 -7.39 -4.38
N GLU A 33 3.17 -6.11 -4.39
CA GLU A 33 4.06 -5.50 -3.39
C GLU A 33 3.32 -5.25 -2.07
N LEU A 34 2.00 -5.03 -2.13
CA LEU A 34 1.15 -4.83 -0.96
C LEU A 34 0.88 -6.14 -0.22
N SER A 35 0.80 -7.29 -0.93
CA SER A 35 0.43 -8.56 -0.31
C SER A 35 1.31 -8.95 0.85
N GLY A 36 0.68 -9.44 1.92
CA GLY A 36 1.30 -9.90 3.15
C GLY A 36 0.91 -9.10 4.37
N GLU A 37 1.61 -9.35 5.47
CA GLU A 37 1.26 -8.90 6.81
C GLU A 37 1.99 -7.61 7.16
N TRP A 38 1.27 -6.67 7.77
CA TRP A 38 1.70 -5.32 8.09
C TRP A 38 1.29 -4.95 9.52
N VAL A 39 2.12 -4.14 10.19
CA VAL A 39 1.81 -3.55 11.50
C VAL A 39 1.86 -2.03 11.40
N LEU A 40 0.87 -1.35 11.97
CA LEU A 40 0.86 0.10 12.10
C LEU A 40 1.96 0.56 13.04
N THR A 41 2.86 1.41 12.56
CA THR A 41 3.99 1.96 13.33
C THR A 41 3.88 3.46 13.57
N SER A 42 3.14 4.18 12.71
CA SER A 42 2.86 5.60 12.91
C SER A 42 1.46 5.96 12.42
N TRP A 43 0.80 6.84 13.15
CA TRP A 43 -0.48 7.43 12.79
C TRP A 43 -0.42 8.93 13.05
N ASN A 44 -0.59 9.73 11.99
CA ASN A 44 -0.45 11.18 12.03
C ASN A 44 0.88 11.63 12.65
N ASP A 45 1.98 11.03 12.16
CA ASP A 45 3.36 11.31 12.60
C ASP A 45 3.65 11.00 14.08
N ALA A 46 2.76 10.28 14.76
CA ALA A 46 2.93 9.84 16.14
C ALA A 46 2.93 8.31 16.24
N THR A 47 3.66 7.77 17.21
CA THR A 47 3.56 6.34 17.54
C THR A 47 2.21 6.08 18.19
N PRO A 48 1.34 5.22 17.61
CA PRO A 48 0.03 4.95 18.21
C PRO A 48 0.15 4.17 19.50
N GLU A 49 -0.70 4.49 20.47
CA GLU A 49 -0.83 3.74 21.74
C GLU A 49 -1.69 2.47 21.58
N PHE A 50 -2.22 2.24 20.39
CA PHE A 50 -3.03 1.09 20.01
C PHE A 50 -2.33 0.25 18.94
N LYS A 51 -2.83 -0.97 18.68
CA LYS A 51 -2.27 -1.88 17.68
C LYS A 51 -3.25 -2.13 16.54
N VAL A 52 -2.74 -2.09 15.32
CA VAL A 52 -3.45 -2.51 14.12
C VAL A 52 -2.49 -3.34 13.27
N TYR A 53 -2.93 -4.56 12.93
CA TYR A 53 -2.26 -5.42 11.98
C TYR A 53 -3.21 -5.64 10.79
N ILE A 54 -2.66 -5.73 9.60
CA ILE A 54 -3.43 -6.02 8.39
C ILE A 54 -2.71 -7.06 7.57
N ASP A 55 -3.40 -8.10 7.14
CA ASP A 55 -2.94 -9.04 6.12
C ASP A 55 -3.68 -8.75 4.81
N PHE A 56 -2.96 -8.31 3.80
CA PHE A 56 -3.49 -8.10 2.46
C PHE A 56 -3.19 -9.30 1.58
N ASN A 57 -4.21 -10.05 1.21
CA ASN A 57 -4.07 -11.22 0.35
C ASN A 57 -4.00 -10.82 -1.13
N SER A 58 -3.24 -11.57 -1.92
CA SER A 58 -3.08 -11.32 -3.35
C SER A 58 -4.37 -11.48 -4.16
N ASP A 59 -5.36 -12.19 -3.62
CA ASP A 59 -6.69 -12.36 -4.23
C ASP A 59 -7.61 -11.15 -4.05
N GLY A 60 -7.18 -10.14 -3.26
CA GLY A 60 -7.94 -8.93 -2.99
C GLY A 60 -8.80 -9.02 -1.72
N THR A 61 -8.57 -10.01 -0.88
CA THR A 61 -9.16 -10.07 0.46
C THR A 61 -8.19 -9.48 1.49
N PHE A 62 -8.70 -9.06 2.62
CA PHE A 62 -7.89 -8.64 3.76
C PHE A 62 -8.45 -9.15 5.08
N GLU A 63 -7.57 -9.24 6.06
CA GLU A 63 -7.88 -9.44 7.47
C GLU A 63 -7.22 -8.33 8.27
N MET A 64 -7.96 -7.66 9.14
CA MET A 64 -7.46 -6.61 10.00
C MET A 64 -7.71 -6.97 11.45
N TYR A 65 -6.65 -6.96 12.23
CA TYR A 65 -6.65 -7.23 13.66
C TYR A 65 -6.36 -5.91 14.37
N GLN A 66 -7.35 -5.36 15.05
CA GLN A 66 -7.19 -4.09 15.76
C GLN A 66 -7.44 -4.22 17.26
N GLN A 67 -6.70 -3.45 18.04
CA GLN A 67 -6.87 -3.26 19.48
C GLN A 67 -6.93 -1.75 19.74
N VAL A 68 -8.01 -1.09 19.26
CA VAL A 68 -8.15 0.37 19.30
C VAL A 68 -9.07 0.81 20.42
N TRP A 69 -10.18 0.10 20.61
CA TRP A 69 -11.24 0.48 21.54
C TRP A 69 -11.38 -0.47 22.72
N SER A 70 -10.70 -1.61 22.69
CA SER A 70 -10.72 -2.63 23.73
C SER A 70 -9.31 -3.13 24.01
N PHE A 71 -9.14 -3.96 25.05
CA PHE A 71 -7.89 -4.67 25.32
C PHE A 71 -7.75 -5.96 24.51
N ASP A 72 -8.83 -6.42 23.88
CA ASP A 72 -8.88 -7.61 23.05
C ASP A 72 -8.72 -7.22 21.58
N TYR A 73 -8.14 -8.12 20.76
CA TYR A 73 -8.06 -7.92 19.32
C TYR A 73 -9.39 -8.24 18.64
N GLU A 74 -9.85 -7.31 17.82
CA GLU A 74 -11.03 -7.46 16.99
C GLU A 74 -10.62 -7.79 15.57
N LEU A 75 -11.26 -8.80 14.97
CA LEU A 75 -11.03 -9.20 13.59
C LEU A 75 -12.07 -8.59 12.66
N PHE A 76 -11.59 -7.86 11.67
CA PHE A 76 -12.37 -7.39 10.54
C PHE A 76 -11.84 -8.04 9.26
N THR A 77 -12.72 -8.55 8.44
CA THR A 77 -12.38 -9.14 7.14
C THR A 77 -13.12 -8.44 6.03
N GLY A 78 -12.63 -8.57 4.81
CA GLY A 78 -13.29 -7.98 3.66
C GLY A 78 -12.50 -8.09 2.37
N LYS A 79 -12.79 -7.18 1.46
CA LYS A 79 -12.14 -7.10 0.15
C LYS A 79 -11.62 -5.71 -0.11
N TYR A 80 -10.53 -5.61 -0.84
CA TYR A 80 -9.97 -4.34 -1.29
C TYR A 80 -9.74 -4.33 -2.80
N VAL A 81 -9.77 -3.13 -3.37
CA VAL A 81 -9.50 -2.86 -4.78
C VAL A 81 -8.51 -1.70 -4.86
N ILE A 82 -7.54 -1.80 -5.78
CA ILE A 82 -6.62 -0.73 -6.09
C ILE A 82 -6.93 -0.23 -7.49
N THR A 83 -7.20 1.07 -7.61
CA THR A 83 -7.42 1.77 -8.87
C THR A 83 -6.39 2.90 -8.97
N GLY A 84 -5.40 2.72 -9.86
CA GLY A 84 -4.23 3.60 -9.87
C GLY A 84 -3.40 3.43 -8.61
N ASP A 85 -3.29 4.49 -7.82
CA ASP A 85 -2.63 4.51 -6.51
C ASP A 85 -3.62 4.60 -5.32
N VAL A 86 -4.92 4.53 -5.59
CA VAL A 86 -5.97 4.60 -4.57
C VAL A 86 -6.51 3.21 -4.27
N MET A 87 -6.47 2.85 -3.00
CA MET A 87 -7.05 1.64 -2.44
C MET A 87 -8.35 1.96 -1.72
N THR A 88 -9.38 1.16 -1.99
CA THR A 88 -10.67 1.19 -1.31
C THR A 88 -11.03 -0.20 -0.82
N GLY A 89 -11.86 -0.30 0.20
CA GLY A 89 -12.26 -1.59 0.73
C GLY A 89 -13.71 -1.64 1.16
N THR A 90 -14.18 -2.89 1.29
CA THR A 90 -15.51 -3.22 1.78
C THR A 90 -15.38 -4.35 2.78
N TYR A 91 -15.97 -4.18 3.96
CA TYR A 91 -16.00 -5.21 5.00
C TYR A 91 -16.96 -6.36 4.65
N ALA A 92 -16.82 -7.48 5.34
CA ALA A 92 -17.64 -8.67 5.10
C ALA A 92 -19.14 -8.44 5.37
N ASP A 93 -19.49 -7.46 6.19
CA ASP A 93 -20.89 -7.05 6.45
C ASP A 93 -21.48 -6.16 5.35
N GLY A 94 -20.69 -5.80 4.33
CA GLY A 94 -21.08 -4.96 3.22
C GLY A 94 -20.85 -3.47 3.43
N SER A 95 -20.40 -3.03 4.60
CA SER A 95 -20.00 -1.64 4.83
C SER A 95 -18.69 -1.31 4.13
N ASN A 96 -18.50 -0.06 3.72
CA ASN A 96 -17.27 0.40 3.11
C ASN A 96 -16.29 0.89 4.19
N TRP A 97 -15.00 0.92 3.84
CA TRP A 97 -14.02 1.69 4.59
C TRP A 97 -14.47 3.15 4.70
N ALA A 98 -14.00 3.84 5.74
CA ALA A 98 -14.36 5.25 5.97
C ALA A 98 -14.05 6.13 4.76
N CYS A 99 -12.94 5.87 4.08
CA CYS A 99 -12.56 6.56 2.84
C CYS A 99 -11.68 5.68 1.95
N GLY A 100 -11.32 6.18 0.78
CA GLY A 100 -10.21 5.64 -0.02
C GLY A 100 -8.86 6.14 0.52
N TYR A 101 -7.81 5.37 0.27
CA TYR A 101 -6.45 5.70 0.68
C TYR A 101 -5.52 5.68 -0.52
N ARG A 102 -4.80 6.77 -0.76
CA ARG A 102 -3.66 6.73 -1.67
C ARG A 102 -2.53 5.98 -0.98
N ILE A 103 -1.99 4.96 -1.66
CA ILE A 103 -0.98 4.07 -1.09
C ILE A 103 0.37 4.26 -1.76
N ASN A 104 1.42 4.06 -0.98
CA ASN A 104 2.80 3.99 -1.46
C ASN A 104 3.52 2.86 -0.71
N VAL A 105 4.10 1.91 -1.46
CA VAL A 105 4.85 0.79 -0.89
C VAL A 105 6.30 0.90 -1.35
N VAL A 106 7.22 1.07 -0.40
CA VAL A 106 8.66 1.19 -0.66
C VAL A 106 9.43 0.49 0.44
N ASP A 107 10.34 -0.40 0.06
CA ASP A 107 11.30 -1.06 0.97
C ASP A 107 10.67 -1.68 2.24
N GLY A 108 9.51 -2.33 2.08
CA GLY A 108 8.79 -2.96 3.20
C GLY A 108 8.03 -1.99 4.08
N GLN A 109 7.85 -0.76 3.65
CA GLN A 109 6.97 0.22 4.28
C GLN A 109 5.75 0.50 3.39
N LEU A 110 4.57 0.52 3.98
CA LEU A 110 3.32 0.94 3.36
C LEU A 110 2.87 2.24 4.00
N THR A 111 2.75 3.29 3.20
CA THR A 111 2.14 4.55 3.61
C THR A 111 0.74 4.67 3.01
N MET A 112 -0.24 4.98 3.83
CA MET A 112 -1.63 5.22 3.44
C MET A 112 -2.01 6.67 3.77
N TYR A 113 -2.42 7.42 2.75
CA TYR A 113 -2.89 8.80 2.88
C TYR A 113 -4.41 8.82 2.68
N SER A 114 -5.16 9.30 3.66
CA SER A 114 -6.60 9.45 3.54
C SER A 114 -6.98 10.35 2.36
N GLN A 115 -7.96 9.94 1.57
CA GLN A 115 -8.49 10.75 0.47
C GLN A 115 -9.46 11.82 0.97
N GLU A 116 -10.05 11.63 2.15
CA GLU A 116 -10.95 12.58 2.77
C GLU A 116 -10.18 13.71 3.44
N ASP A 117 -9.12 13.36 4.18
CA ASP A 117 -8.23 14.33 4.82
C ASP A 117 -6.76 13.93 4.59
N GLN A 118 -6.10 14.60 3.67
CA GLN A 118 -4.71 14.29 3.29
C GLN A 118 -3.68 14.52 4.40
N SER A 119 -4.06 15.16 5.51
CA SER A 119 -3.22 15.28 6.70
C SER A 119 -3.20 13.98 7.53
N VAL A 120 -4.21 13.13 7.35
CA VAL A 120 -4.29 11.84 8.02
C VAL A 120 -3.44 10.81 7.27
N THR A 121 -2.36 10.39 7.91
CA THR A 121 -1.37 9.47 7.35
C THR A 121 -1.15 8.29 8.28
N SER A 122 -1.14 7.09 7.73
CA SER A 122 -0.80 5.86 8.44
C SER A 122 0.42 5.21 7.80
N LEU A 123 1.41 4.87 8.62
CA LEU A 123 2.62 4.16 8.19
C LEU A 123 2.61 2.76 8.79
N TYR A 124 2.80 1.78 7.94
CA TYR A 124 2.90 0.37 8.29
C TYR A 124 4.25 -0.20 7.88
N GLU A 125 4.71 -1.17 8.64
CA GLU A 125 5.90 -1.95 8.30
C GLU A 125 5.54 -3.42 8.09
N LYS A 126 6.27 -4.09 7.19
CA LYS A 126 6.15 -5.54 7.01
C LYS A 126 6.44 -6.25 8.31
N CYS A 127 5.62 -7.24 8.63
CA CYS A 127 5.80 -8.06 9.83
C CYS A 127 5.33 -9.49 9.57
N THR A 128 5.38 -10.30 10.62
CA THR A 128 4.60 -11.53 10.77
C THR A 128 3.65 -11.29 11.93
N ILE A 129 2.35 -11.43 11.70
CA ILE A 129 1.34 -11.28 12.75
C ILE A 129 1.46 -12.48 13.71
N PRO A 130 1.66 -12.24 15.01
CA PRO A 130 1.74 -13.32 15.99
C PRO A 130 0.50 -14.24 15.94
N GLU A 131 0.72 -15.55 16.00
CA GLU A 131 -0.36 -16.53 15.93
C GLU A 131 -1.35 -16.41 17.10
N GLU A 132 -0.88 -15.96 18.27
CA GLU A 132 -1.74 -15.67 19.42
C GLU A 132 -2.76 -14.56 19.11
N ILE A 133 -2.37 -13.52 18.36
CA ILE A 133 -3.28 -12.44 17.95
C ILE A 133 -4.36 -12.98 17.01
N LYS A 134 -3.97 -13.79 16.03
CA LYS A 134 -4.91 -14.42 15.10
C LYS A 134 -5.89 -15.34 15.82
N ALA A 135 -5.40 -16.12 16.79
CA ALA A 135 -6.22 -17.03 17.58
C ALA A 135 -7.18 -16.30 18.52
N GLU A 136 -6.71 -15.23 19.20
CA GLU A 136 -7.53 -14.41 20.09
C GLU A 136 -8.64 -13.70 19.32
N ALA A 137 -8.30 -13.03 18.23
CA ALA A 137 -9.25 -12.28 17.43
C ALA A 137 -10.31 -13.16 16.75
N SER A 138 -9.99 -14.40 16.41
CA SER A 138 -10.95 -15.33 15.83
C SER A 138 -12.05 -15.75 16.79
N THR A 139 -11.84 -15.62 18.10
CA THR A 139 -12.81 -15.96 19.15
C THR A 139 -13.65 -14.77 19.60
N THR A 140 -13.18 -13.55 19.33
CA THR A 140 -13.89 -12.33 19.72
C THR A 140 -15.00 -12.06 18.71
N ARG A 141 -16.27 -12.18 19.13
CA ARG A 141 -17.39 -11.69 18.33
C ARG A 141 -17.32 -10.16 18.32
N ALA A 142 -17.21 -9.57 17.14
CA ALA A 142 -17.32 -8.13 16.94
C ALA A 142 -18.65 -7.62 17.55
N MET A 143 -18.60 -7.06 18.76
CA MET A 143 -19.61 -6.13 19.24
C MET A 143 -19.45 -4.88 18.36
N GLU A 144 -20.47 -4.02 18.27
CA GLU A 144 -20.49 -2.79 17.47
C GLU A 144 -19.24 -1.91 17.68
N VAL A 145 -18.13 -2.30 17.07
CA VAL A 145 -16.85 -1.60 17.18
C VAL A 145 -16.56 -0.96 15.82
N VAL A 146 -16.12 0.28 15.86
CA VAL A 146 -15.76 1.01 14.64
C VAL A 146 -14.42 0.49 14.12
N PRO A 147 -14.34 -0.01 12.88
CA PRO A 147 -13.09 -0.43 12.29
C PRO A 147 -12.16 0.77 12.04
N PHE A 148 -10.86 0.49 11.99
CA PHE A 148 -9.81 1.51 11.85
C PHE A 148 -9.75 2.14 10.44
N LEU A 149 -10.06 1.37 9.38
CA LEU A 149 -10.07 1.83 7.98
C LEU A 149 -11.42 2.34 7.52
#